data_3b752996029d41defe8196beaea264c0
#
_entry.id   3b752996029d41defe8196beaea264c0
#
_cell.length_a   1.000
_cell.length_b   1.000
_cell.length_c   1.000
_cell.angle_alpha   90.00
_cell.angle_beta   90.00
_cell.angle_gamma   90.00
#
_symmetry.space_group_name_H-M   'P 1'
#
loop_
_entity.id
_entity.type
_entity.pdbx_description
1 polymer ?
#
loop_
_entity_poly.entity_id
_entity_poly.type
_entity_poly.pdbx_seq_one_letter_code
_entity_poly.pdbx_strand_id
1 'polypeptide(L)'
;MRIGYTGWTWISNERDNWNPINERHKENFEQFLKEVSDLGYETVENFNWIADYYSDDIEGFKNVVQKYNLKFENLYFYFSDNPDKDYEEAKKYLEFMKSVDAHYMNMQGVMWTDTPYQRPTNKEQILSYARLSDKIGRLCKEYGVKACMHPHANTAVFTKEQIDLYMENTNPEYVFLCIDTAHTTLAGIDAPELVREYGKRIGYMHLKDIDPDETLNTEWPMKRFRPLGCGCVNFKGVVNELRNAGYDDILCVELDYQPVCNYRSAQISREYIHNVLGL
;
A
#
# COMPACT_ATOMS: atom_id res chain seq x y z
N MET A 1 9.63 -12.86 7.59
CA MET A 1 8.67 -11.86 7.08
C MET A 1 7.75 -11.45 8.21
N ARG A 2 7.53 -10.16 8.44
CA ARG A 2 6.56 -9.62 9.41
C ARG A 2 5.21 -9.42 8.73
N ILE A 3 4.12 -9.57 9.46
CA ILE A 3 2.76 -9.44 8.90
C ILE A 3 2.16 -8.12 9.35
N GLY A 4 1.77 -7.31 8.36
CA GLY A 4 1.14 -6.00 8.59
C GLY A 4 -0.29 -5.92 8.08
N TYR A 5 -0.96 -4.82 8.44
CA TYR A 5 -2.28 -4.46 7.90
C TYR A 5 -2.37 -2.95 7.65
N THR A 6 -3.10 -2.56 6.58
CA THR A 6 -3.36 -1.15 6.27
C THR A 6 -4.68 -0.65 6.87
N GLY A 7 -4.69 0.58 7.35
CA GLY A 7 -5.84 1.19 8.00
C GLY A 7 -6.98 1.65 7.08
N TRP A 8 -6.85 1.47 5.75
CA TRP A 8 -7.76 2.07 4.77
C TRP A 8 -9.25 1.87 5.06
N THR A 9 -9.68 0.63 5.29
CA THR A 9 -11.11 0.32 5.44
C THR A 9 -11.73 0.81 6.75
N TRP A 10 -10.93 1.13 7.78
CA TRP A 10 -11.43 1.78 9.00
C TRP A 10 -11.62 3.28 8.81
N ILE A 11 -10.86 3.91 7.92
CA ILE A 11 -10.88 5.35 7.67
C ILE A 11 -11.85 5.70 6.55
N SER A 12 -11.90 4.90 5.46
CA SER A 12 -12.68 5.15 4.26
C SER A 12 -14.19 4.96 4.39
N ASN A 13 -14.66 4.38 5.48
CA ASN A 13 -16.10 4.14 5.71
C ASN A 13 -16.93 5.42 5.92
N GLU A 14 -16.28 6.55 6.09
CA GLU A 14 -16.93 7.85 6.14
C GLU A 14 -17.06 8.46 4.74
N ARG A 15 -17.85 7.81 3.89
CA ARG A 15 -18.00 8.14 2.47
C ARG A 15 -18.47 9.56 2.16
N ASP A 16 -18.96 10.31 3.14
CA ASP A 16 -19.55 11.62 2.92
C ASP A 16 -18.61 12.79 3.20
N ASN A 17 -17.42 12.53 3.77
CA ASN A 17 -16.45 13.57 4.04
C ASN A 17 -15.03 13.04 3.86
N TRP A 18 -14.48 13.22 2.67
CA TRP A 18 -13.05 13.13 2.39
C TRP A 18 -12.23 14.20 3.14
N ASN A 19 -12.76 14.71 4.26
CA ASN A 19 -11.98 15.54 5.14
C ASN A 19 -11.21 14.63 6.09
N PRO A 20 -9.92 14.36 5.81
CA PRO A 20 -9.13 13.40 6.56
C PRO A 20 -8.86 13.86 8.00
N ILE A 21 -9.12 15.12 8.31
CA ILE A 21 -8.80 15.72 9.60
C ILE A 21 -10.08 15.94 10.38
N ASN A 22 -10.56 14.91 11.07
CA ASN A 22 -11.65 15.03 12.04
C ASN A 22 -11.43 14.08 13.23
N GLU A 23 -12.11 14.34 14.35
CA GLU A 23 -11.93 13.58 15.59
C GLU A 23 -12.27 12.08 15.44
N ARG A 24 -13.18 11.74 14.53
CA ARG A 24 -13.55 10.34 14.26
C ARG A 24 -12.41 9.54 13.63
N HIS A 25 -11.49 10.17 12.90
CA HIS A 25 -10.33 9.47 12.38
C HIS A 25 -9.37 9.01 13.49
N LYS A 26 -9.25 9.73 14.61
CA LYS A 26 -8.49 9.24 15.79
C LYS A 26 -9.13 8.00 16.38
N GLU A 27 -10.44 8.05 16.62
CA GLU A 27 -11.19 6.93 17.17
C GLU A 27 -11.10 5.73 16.22
N ASN A 28 -11.30 5.93 14.93
CA ASN A 28 -11.19 4.88 13.92
C ASN A 28 -9.77 4.33 13.82
N PHE A 29 -8.75 5.19 13.93
CA PHE A 29 -7.36 4.76 13.94
C PHE A 29 -7.04 3.92 15.18
N GLU A 30 -7.46 4.35 16.35
CA GLU A 30 -7.26 3.57 17.58
C GLU A 30 -8.05 2.24 17.55
N GLN A 31 -9.27 2.23 17.01
CA GLN A 31 -10.03 1.00 16.79
C GLN A 31 -9.30 0.06 15.83
N PHE A 32 -8.77 0.58 14.73
CA PHE A 32 -7.92 -0.18 13.79
C PHE A 32 -6.75 -0.84 14.51
N LEU A 33 -5.96 -0.06 15.26
CA LEU A 33 -4.80 -0.58 15.98
C LEU A 33 -5.19 -1.71 16.95
N LYS A 34 -6.28 -1.49 17.72
CA LYS A 34 -6.80 -2.50 18.64
C LYS A 34 -7.17 -3.78 17.91
N GLU A 35 -7.98 -3.68 16.86
CA GLU A 35 -8.53 -4.85 16.16
C GLU A 35 -7.46 -5.67 15.47
N VAL A 36 -6.46 -5.04 14.82
CA VAL A 36 -5.38 -5.78 14.16
C VAL A 36 -4.37 -6.34 15.16
N SER A 37 -4.14 -5.66 16.29
CA SER A 37 -3.34 -6.19 17.38
C SER A 37 -3.98 -7.44 18.02
N ASP A 38 -5.28 -7.40 18.28
CA ASP A 38 -6.03 -8.56 18.82
C ASP A 38 -5.94 -9.79 17.90
N LEU A 39 -5.72 -9.59 16.60
CA LEU A 39 -5.55 -10.64 15.60
C LEU A 39 -4.10 -11.08 15.39
N GLY A 40 -3.14 -10.47 16.08
CA GLY A 40 -1.71 -10.82 16.00
C GLY A 40 -0.99 -10.31 14.77
N TYR A 41 -1.42 -9.16 14.21
CA TYR A 41 -0.60 -8.38 13.29
C TYR A 41 0.53 -7.68 14.03
N GLU A 42 1.64 -7.42 13.35
CA GLU A 42 2.87 -6.88 13.97
C GLU A 42 3.13 -5.43 13.55
N THR A 43 2.76 -5.09 12.31
CA THR A 43 3.03 -3.77 11.74
C THR A 43 1.76 -3.17 11.16
N VAL A 44 1.76 -1.84 11.06
CA VAL A 44 0.63 -1.11 10.47
C VAL A 44 1.11 -0.08 9.46
N GLU A 45 0.25 0.14 8.48
CA GLU A 45 0.36 1.18 7.46
C GLU A 45 -0.84 2.12 7.56
N ASN A 46 -0.61 3.40 7.26
CA ASN A 46 -1.68 4.37 7.09
C ASN A 46 -1.29 5.43 6.05
N PHE A 47 -2.23 6.28 5.70
CA PHE A 47 -2.09 7.29 4.66
C PHE A 47 -1.50 8.59 5.20
N ASN A 48 -0.97 9.40 4.30
CA ASN A 48 -0.23 10.61 4.63
C ASN A 48 -0.97 11.58 5.56
N TRP A 49 -2.30 11.66 5.51
CA TRP A 49 -3.08 12.52 6.43
C TRP A 49 -2.98 12.13 7.90
N ILE A 50 -2.56 10.89 8.25
CA ILE A 50 -2.31 10.54 9.65
C ILE A 50 -1.18 11.40 10.24
N ALA A 51 -0.19 11.76 9.42
CA ALA A 51 0.88 12.65 9.83
C ALA A 51 0.37 14.08 10.06
N ASP A 52 -0.56 14.56 9.22
CA ASP A 52 -1.18 15.88 9.41
C ASP A 52 -2.00 15.91 10.70
N TYR A 53 -2.69 14.80 10.96
CA TYR A 53 -3.56 14.66 12.10
C TYR A 53 -2.82 14.68 13.45
N TYR A 54 -1.61 14.12 13.48
CA TYR A 54 -0.76 14.06 14.65
C TYR A 54 0.43 15.04 14.58
N SER A 55 0.39 16.03 13.69
CA SER A 55 1.49 16.98 13.50
C SER A 55 1.92 17.69 14.78
N ASP A 56 0.95 18.00 15.65
CA ASP A 56 1.16 18.69 16.93
C ASP A 56 1.23 17.73 18.13
N ASP A 57 1.11 16.42 17.92
CA ASP A 57 1.04 15.40 18.97
C ASP A 57 1.76 14.09 18.59
N ILE A 58 3.02 14.18 18.25
CA ILE A 58 3.86 13.02 17.87
C ILE A 58 3.94 12.00 19.01
N GLU A 59 4.06 12.45 20.26
CA GLU A 59 4.10 11.55 21.41
C GLU A 59 2.76 10.83 21.63
N GLY A 60 1.63 11.50 21.41
CA GLY A 60 0.31 10.88 21.41
C GLY A 60 0.19 9.79 20.34
N PHE A 61 0.72 10.02 19.14
CA PHE A 61 0.78 9.00 18.09
C PHE A 61 1.60 7.78 18.53
N LYS A 62 2.83 7.99 19.01
CA LYS A 62 3.69 6.90 19.50
C LYS A 62 3.02 6.10 20.61
N ASN A 63 2.42 6.79 21.58
CA ASN A 63 1.77 6.17 22.70
C ASN A 63 0.58 5.29 22.27
N VAL A 64 -0.25 5.75 21.32
CA VAL A 64 -1.38 4.95 20.85
C VAL A 64 -0.93 3.73 20.04
N VAL A 65 0.09 3.84 19.20
CA VAL A 65 0.65 2.69 18.47
C VAL A 65 1.30 1.69 19.43
N GLN A 66 2.11 2.18 20.38
CA GLN A 66 2.79 1.34 21.36
C GLN A 66 1.82 0.65 22.33
N LYS A 67 0.73 1.31 22.70
CA LYS A 67 -0.35 0.74 23.55
C LYS A 67 -0.83 -0.61 23.04
N TYR A 68 -0.84 -0.81 21.74
CA TYR A 68 -1.27 -2.05 21.09
C TYR A 68 -0.10 -2.94 20.63
N ASN A 69 1.14 -2.65 21.06
CA ASN A 69 2.33 -3.41 20.71
C ASN A 69 2.54 -3.57 19.19
N LEU A 70 2.20 -2.54 18.44
CA LEU A 70 2.36 -2.48 16.99
C LEU A 70 3.53 -1.57 16.60
N LYS A 71 4.02 -1.72 15.36
CA LYS A 71 4.94 -0.77 14.73
C LYS A 71 4.28 -0.09 13.55
N PHE A 72 4.32 1.22 13.52
CA PHE A 72 3.97 1.99 12.33
C PHE A 72 5.17 2.01 11.39
N GLU A 73 5.07 1.32 10.27
CA GLU A 73 6.22 1.11 9.38
C GLU A 73 6.09 1.84 8.04
N ASN A 74 4.87 2.10 7.58
CA ASN A 74 4.63 2.63 6.25
C ASN A 74 3.65 3.80 6.27
N LEU A 75 4.02 4.84 5.54
CA LEU A 75 3.16 5.95 5.22
C LEU A 75 2.86 5.95 3.72
N TYR A 76 1.59 5.86 3.36
CA TYR A 76 1.13 5.85 1.97
C TYR A 76 0.98 7.28 1.46
N PHE A 77 1.64 7.61 0.35
CA PHE A 77 1.76 8.95 -0.19
C PHE A 77 1.17 9.07 -1.59
N TYR A 78 0.22 9.97 -1.78
CA TYR A 78 -0.40 10.25 -3.06
C TYR A 78 0.27 11.42 -3.78
N PHE A 79 0.54 11.25 -5.07
CA PHE A 79 0.91 12.36 -5.94
C PHE A 79 -0.31 13.24 -6.25
N SER A 80 -0.09 14.53 -6.46
CA SER A 80 -1.11 15.52 -6.79
C SER A 80 -1.04 16.06 -8.22
N ASP A 81 -0.21 15.47 -9.10
CA ASP A 81 0.16 15.97 -10.42
C ASP A 81 0.89 17.34 -10.38
N ASN A 82 1.37 17.76 -9.23
CA ASN A 82 2.23 18.92 -9.05
C ASN A 82 3.56 18.48 -8.41
N PRO A 83 4.60 18.19 -9.21
CA PRO A 83 5.84 17.61 -8.73
C PRO A 83 6.57 18.44 -7.67
N ASP A 84 6.47 19.76 -7.73
CA ASP A 84 7.13 20.63 -6.74
C ASP A 84 6.38 20.60 -5.40
N LYS A 85 5.05 20.63 -5.44
CA LYS A 85 4.22 20.45 -4.25
C LYS A 85 4.45 19.08 -3.62
N ASP A 86 4.40 18.01 -4.44
CA ASP A 86 4.56 16.64 -3.97
C ASP A 86 5.94 16.42 -3.32
N TYR A 87 6.99 17.04 -3.87
CA TYR A 87 8.31 16.97 -3.27
C TYR A 87 8.39 17.66 -1.90
N GLU A 88 7.81 18.84 -1.75
CA GLU A 88 7.78 19.56 -0.46
C GLU A 88 6.90 18.84 0.57
N GLU A 89 5.77 18.26 0.15
CA GLU A 89 4.95 17.43 1.03
C GLU A 89 5.68 16.14 1.46
N ALA A 90 6.40 15.49 0.56
CA ALA A 90 7.21 14.32 0.91
C ALA A 90 8.26 14.65 1.99
N LYS A 91 8.91 15.81 1.91
CA LYS A 91 9.84 16.27 2.98
C LYS A 91 9.14 16.37 4.33
N LYS A 92 7.98 17.02 4.36
CA LYS A 92 7.19 17.17 5.58
C LYS A 92 6.85 15.80 6.20
N TYR A 93 6.41 14.85 5.36
CA TYR A 93 6.06 13.52 5.83
C TYR A 93 7.26 12.69 6.25
N LEU A 94 8.42 12.89 5.64
CA LEU A 94 9.66 12.22 6.06
C LEU A 94 10.14 12.67 7.44
N GLU A 95 9.94 13.96 7.81
CA GLU A 95 10.19 14.42 9.18
C GLU A 95 9.27 13.72 10.20
N PHE A 96 7.98 13.56 9.86
CA PHE A 96 7.07 12.77 10.69
C PHE A 96 7.54 11.32 10.78
N MET A 97 7.80 10.66 9.66
CA MET A 97 8.24 9.27 9.60
C MET A 97 9.49 9.03 10.44
N LYS A 98 10.47 9.94 10.34
CA LYS A 98 11.68 9.90 11.19
C LYS A 98 11.34 9.98 12.67
N SER A 99 10.38 10.84 13.05
CA SER A 99 9.99 11.02 14.45
C SER A 99 9.30 9.81 15.05
N VAL A 100 8.66 8.96 14.22
CA VAL A 100 7.91 7.76 14.62
C VAL A 100 8.60 6.44 14.23
N ASP A 101 9.83 6.50 13.71
CA ASP A 101 10.65 5.36 13.30
C ASP A 101 9.99 4.50 12.21
N ALA A 102 9.39 5.14 11.19
CA ALA A 102 8.78 4.49 10.04
C ALA A 102 9.77 4.39 8.86
N HIS A 103 9.76 3.28 8.12
CA HIS A 103 10.84 2.94 7.19
C HIS A 103 10.40 2.77 5.73
N TYR A 104 9.10 2.88 5.42
CA TYR A 104 8.58 2.70 4.06
C TYR A 104 7.64 3.84 3.69
N MET A 105 7.77 4.33 2.47
CA MET A 105 6.84 5.27 1.84
C MET A 105 6.32 4.65 0.55
N ASN A 106 5.07 4.19 0.55
CA ASN A 106 4.41 3.77 -0.67
C ASN A 106 3.89 4.99 -1.42
N MET A 107 4.32 5.13 -2.68
CA MET A 107 3.94 6.25 -3.55
C MET A 107 2.92 5.76 -4.58
N GLN A 108 1.87 6.52 -4.78
CA GLN A 108 0.85 6.24 -5.79
C GLN A 108 0.62 7.46 -6.68
N GLY A 109 0.44 7.22 -7.97
CA GLY A 109 0.00 8.24 -8.91
C GLY A 109 -1.42 8.75 -8.63
N VAL A 110 -1.79 9.87 -9.22
CA VAL A 110 -3.14 10.42 -9.08
C VAL A 110 -4.19 9.41 -9.55
N MET A 111 -5.18 9.20 -8.71
CA MET A 111 -6.31 8.33 -9.00
C MET A 111 -7.35 9.04 -9.87
N TRP A 112 -7.74 8.41 -10.96
CA TRP A 112 -8.89 8.85 -11.73
C TRP A 112 -10.19 8.38 -11.07
N THR A 113 -11.16 9.27 -11.01
CA THR A 113 -12.46 8.98 -10.40
C THR A 113 -13.54 8.60 -11.42
N ASP A 114 -13.21 8.71 -12.72
CA ASP A 114 -14.06 8.38 -13.84
C ASP A 114 -13.64 7.04 -14.48
N THR A 115 -14.53 6.48 -15.29
CA THR A 115 -14.26 5.28 -16.08
C THR A 115 -13.65 5.64 -17.45
N PRO A 116 -12.84 4.77 -18.07
CA PRO A 116 -12.44 3.43 -17.59
C PRO A 116 -11.34 3.47 -16.52
N TYR A 117 -11.30 2.46 -15.66
CA TYR A 117 -10.29 2.29 -14.61
C TYR A 117 -8.88 1.98 -15.16
N GLN A 118 -8.78 1.65 -16.43
CA GLN A 118 -7.54 1.45 -17.18
C GLN A 118 -7.55 2.38 -18.39
N ARG A 119 -6.44 3.08 -18.58
CA ARG A 119 -6.26 4.01 -19.70
C ARG A 119 -5.05 3.63 -20.54
N PRO A 120 -5.02 4.07 -21.83
CA PRO A 120 -3.82 3.93 -22.65
C PRO A 120 -2.60 4.55 -21.97
N THR A 121 -1.45 3.93 -22.20
CA THR A 121 -0.18 4.38 -21.64
C THR A 121 0.13 5.83 -22.01
N ASN A 122 0.18 6.69 -21.00
CA ASN A 122 0.67 8.06 -21.12
C ASN A 122 2.14 8.11 -20.72
N LYS A 123 3.01 7.92 -21.71
CA LYS A 123 4.46 7.86 -21.51
C LYS A 123 5.02 9.10 -20.80
N GLU A 124 4.55 10.30 -21.16
CA GLU A 124 5.04 11.55 -20.58
C GLU A 124 4.71 11.66 -19.08
N GLN A 125 3.48 11.30 -18.69
CA GLN A 125 3.06 11.26 -17.30
C GLN A 125 3.85 10.23 -16.50
N ILE A 126 4.03 9.02 -17.01
CA ILE A 126 4.82 7.98 -16.35
C ILE A 126 6.27 8.41 -16.15
N LEU A 127 6.89 9.00 -17.15
CA LEU A 127 8.26 9.54 -17.03
C LEU A 127 8.35 10.74 -16.07
N SER A 128 7.29 11.52 -15.95
CA SER A 128 7.20 12.59 -14.94
C SER A 128 7.18 12.00 -13.53
N TYR A 129 6.35 10.96 -13.31
CA TYR A 129 6.32 10.25 -12.02
C TYR A 129 7.66 9.57 -11.70
N ALA A 130 8.30 8.94 -12.67
CA ALA A 130 9.62 8.32 -12.48
C ALA A 130 10.68 9.34 -12.01
N ARG A 131 10.74 10.51 -12.65
CA ARG A 131 11.65 11.60 -12.25
C ARG A 131 11.35 12.14 -10.85
N LEU A 132 10.07 12.31 -10.53
CA LEU A 132 9.65 12.76 -9.19
C LEU A 132 10.03 11.71 -8.14
N SER A 133 9.75 10.44 -8.42
CA SER A 133 10.06 9.34 -7.51
C SER A 133 11.56 9.18 -7.27
N ASP A 134 12.41 9.43 -8.26
CA ASP A 134 13.87 9.46 -8.05
C ASP A 134 14.31 10.58 -7.10
N LYS A 135 13.69 11.77 -7.22
CA LYS A 135 13.96 12.88 -6.29
C LYS A 135 13.51 12.54 -4.87
N ILE A 136 12.28 12.06 -4.72
CA ILE A 136 11.72 11.66 -3.43
C ILE A 136 12.50 10.45 -2.86
N GLY A 137 12.80 9.44 -3.66
CA GLY A 137 13.52 8.24 -3.24
C GLY A 137 14.94 8.53 -2.77
N ARG A 138 15.64 9.50 -3.40
CA ARG A 138 16.94 9.98 -2.90
C ARG A 138 16.79 10.59 -1.52
N LEU A 139 15.78 11.44 -1.34
CA LEU A 139 15.48 12.04 -0.04
C LEU A 139 15.09 10.97 0.99
N CYS A 140 14.24 10.03 0.64
CA CYS A 140 13.87 8.89 1.50
C CYS A 140 15.11 8.13 1.99
N LYS A 141 16.08 7.87 1.11
CA LYS A 141 17.34 7.19 1.47
C LYS A 141 18.13 7.95 2.55
N GLU A 142 18.12 9.29 2.52
CA GLU A 142 18.77 10.13 3.54
C GLU A 142 18.08 9.99 4.92
N TYR A 143 16.77 9.68 4.92
CA TYR A 143 15.98 9.44 6.13
C TYR A 143 15.93 7.96 6.55
N GLY A 144 16.60 7.07 5.82
CA GLY A 144 16.54 5.63 6.09
C GLY A 144 15.22 4.98 5.67
N VAL A 145 14.47 5.63 4.78
CA VAL A 145 13.17 5.18 4.28
C VAL A 145 13.31 4.59 2.87
N LYS A 146 12.63 3.49 2.59
CA LYS A 146 12.47 2.94 1.24
C LYS A 146 11.27 3.59 0.55
N ALA A 147 11.49 4.22 -0.60
CA ALA A 147 10.43 4.74 -1.47
C ALA A 147 9.96 3.63 -2.42
N CYS A 148 8.68 3.27 -2.36
CA CYS A 148 8.12 2.18 -3.14
C CYS A 148 6.97 2.69 -4.01
N MET A 149 7.04 2.50 -5.34
CA MET A 149 5.89 2.76 -6.21
C MET A 149 4.86 1.65 -6.04
N HIS A 150 3.62 2.04 -5.82
CA HIS A 150 2.46 1.15 -5.76
C HIS A 150 1.64 1.30 -7.04
N PRO A 151 1.75 0.35 -8.00
CA PRO A 151 0.89 0.30 -9.17
C PRO A 151 -0.56 0.04 -8.77
N HIS A 152 -1.47 0.88 -9.25
CA HIS A 152 -2.85 0.84 -8.79
C HIS A 152 -3.82 1.05 -9.96
N ALA A 153 -4.94 0.33 -9.97
CA ALA A 153 -6.03 0.60 -10.91
C ALA A 153 -6.48 2.08 -10.81
N ASN A 154 -6.95 2.65 -11.90
CA ASN A 154 -7.30 4.07 -12.00
C ASN A 154 -6.12 5.04 -11.88
N THR A 155 -4.88 4.59 -12.09
CA THR A 155 -3.69 5.47 -12.12
C THR A 155 -2.91 5.27 -13.43
N ALA A 156 -1.91 6.12 -13.66
CA ALA A 156 -1.06 6.02 -14.85
C ALA A 156 -0.08 4.84 -14.82
N VAL A 157 0.15 4.22 -13.65
CA VAL A 157 1.02 3.06 -13.50
C VAL A 157 0.19 1.90 -12.97
N PHE A 158 -0.26 1.02 -13.89
CA PHE A 158 -1.15 -0.10 -13.55
C PHE A 158 -0.86 -1.36 -14.39
N THR A 159 -0.79 -1.25 -15.72
CA THR A 159 -0.54 -2.39 -16.59
C THR A 159 0.93 -2.81 -16.57
N LYS A 160 1.24 -4.03 -17.03
CA LYS A 160 2.63 -4.51 -17.12
C LYS A 160 3.53 -3.53 -17.90
N GLU A 161 3.06 -3.07 -19.07
CA GLU A 161 3.77 -2.08 -19.89
C GLU A 161 4.06 -0.78 -19.12
N GLN A 162 3.08 -0.31 -18.34
CA GLN A 162 3.21 0.92 -17.57
C GLN A 162 4.17 0.75 -16.38
N ILE A 163 4.11 -0.40 -15.71
CA ILE A 163 5.04 -0.77 -14.63
C ILE A 163 6.46 -0.85 -15.17
N ASP A 164 6.68 -1.55 -16.28
CA ASP A 164 8.00 -1.70 -16.89
C ASP A 164 8.56 -0.34 -17.28
N LEU A 165 7.77 0.46 -18.01
CA LEU A 165 8.19 1.80 -18.43
C LEU A 165 8.59 2.67 -17.23
N TYR A 166 7.83 2.62 -16.13
CA TYR A 166 8.15 3.37 -14.92
C TYR A 166 9.44 2.84 -14.27
N MET A 167 9.55 1.54 -14.05
CA MET A 167 10.67 0.92 -13.33
C MET A 167 11.99 1.00 -14.12
N GLU A 168 11.96 0.93 -15.45
CA GLU A 168 13.11 1.13 -16.33
C GLU A 168 13.65 2.57 -16.28
N ASN A 169 12.80 3.53 -15.96
CA ASN A 169 13.15 4.95 -15.88
C ASN A 169 13.33 5.47 -14.45
N THR A 170 13.45 4.58 -13.47
CA THR A 170 13.77 4.92 -12.08
C THR A 170 15.09 4.34 -11.62
N ASN A 171 15.80 5.05 -10.75
CA ASN A 171 17.06 4.60 -10.20
C ASN A 171 16.84 3.45 -9.18
N PRO A 172 17.46 2.25 -9.41
CA PRO A 172 17.29 1.10 -8.53
C PRO A 172 17.86 1.28 -7.11
N GLU A 173 18.65 2.31 -6.87
CA GLU A 173 19.15 2.63 -5.53
C GLU A 173 18.15 3.43 -4.68
N TYR A 174 17.16 4.04 -5.32
CA TYR A 174 16.26 4.99 -4.66
C TYR A 174 14.81 4.55 -4.69
N VAL A 175 14.37 3.91 -5.79
CA VAL A 175 12.96 3.56 -6.01
C VAL A 175 12.81 2.05 -6.10
N PHE A 176 11.87 1.54 -5.32
CA PHE A 176 11.48 0.15 -5.27
C PHE A 176 10.03 -0.03 -5.74
N LEU A 177 9.60 -1.26 -5.87
CA LEU A 177 8.23 -1.62 -6.22
C LEU A 177 7.49 -2.10 -4.95
N CYS A 178 6.28 -1.59 -4.74
CA CYS A 178 5.29 -2.18 -3.86
C CYS A 178 4.31 -2.96 -4.72
N ILE A 179 4.41 -4.29 -4.74
CA ILE A 179 3.48 -5.14 -5.49
C ILE A 179 2.22 -5.35 -4.67
N ASP A 180 1.07 -4.97 -5.23
CA ASP A 180 -0.24 -5.36 -4.74
C ASP A 180 -0.77 -6.53 -5.57
N THR A 181 -1.05 -7.64 -4.92
CA THR A 181 -1.39 -8.89 -5.60
C THR A 181 -2.73 -8.84 -6.30
N ALA A 182 -3.73 -8.12 -5.79
CA ALA A 182 -5.04 -8.01 -6.41
C ALA A 182 -5.04 -6.98 -7.56
N HIS A 183 -4.37 -5.83 -7.41
CA HIS A 183 -4.20 -4.89 -8.52
C HIS A 183 -3.41 -5.51 -9.66
N THR A 184 -2.35 -6.27 -9.35
CA THR A 184 -1.56 -7.04 -10.32
C THR A 184 -2.45 -8.03 -11.08
N THR A 185 -3.26 -8.82 -10.37
CA THR A 185 -4.19 -9.78 -10.97
C THR A 185 -5.27 -9.08 -11.79
N LEU A 186 -5.82 -7.97 -11.31
CA LEU A 186 -6.79 -7.14 -12.05
C LEU A 186 -6.22 -6.57 -13.35
N ALA A 187 -4.92 -6.29 -13.39
CA ALA A 187 -4.21 -5.88 -14.59
C ALA A 187 -3.93 -7.05 -15.57
N GLY A 188 -4.34 -8.28 -15.24
CA GLY A 188 -4.05 -9.48 -16.03
C GLY A 188 -2.61 -9.96 -15.91
N ILE A 189 -1.90 -9.59 -14.86
CA ILE A 189 -0.51 -9.96 -14.61
C ILE A 189 -0.49 -11.12 -13.60
N ASP A 190 0.33 -12.14 -13.84
CA ASP A 190 0.61 -13.20 -12.86
C ASP A 190 1.47 -12.66 -11.72
N ALA A 191 0.93 -12.60 -10.51
CA ALA A 191 1.61 -12.00 -9.38
C ALA A 191 2.92 -12.70 -8.99
N PRO A 192 3.01 -14.05 -8.92
CA PRO A 192 4.29 -14.75 -8.76
C PRO A 192 5.33 -14.40 -9.83
N GLU A 193 4.91 -14.27 -11.09
CA GLU A 193 5.81 -13.93 -12.19
C GLU A 193 6.37 -12.51 -12.04
N LEU A 194 5.52 -11.56 -11.68
CA LEU A 194 5.96 -10.18 -11.42
C LEU A 194 6.97 -10.13 -10.25
N VAL A 195 6.71 -10.90 -9.18
CA VAL A 195 7.65 -11.01 -8.04
C VAL A 195 8.98 -11.59 -8.49
N ARG A 196 8.99 -12.63 -9.30
CA ARG A 196 10.23 -13.25 -9.83
C ARG A 196 11.01 -12.27 -10.69
N GLU A 197 10.32 -11.51 -11.54
CA GLU A 197 10.93 -10.55 -12.46
C GLU A 197 11.59 -9.38 -11.72
N TYR A 198 10.87 -8.79 -10.79
CA TYR A 198 11.37 -7.61 -10.08
C TYR A 198 12.22 -7.93 -8.86
N GLY A 199 12.08 -9.12 -8.28
CA GLY A 199 12.98 -9.66 -7.26
C GLY A 199 13.55 -8.64 -6.27
N LYS A 200 14.82 -8.25 -6.46
CA LYS A 200 15.52 -7.31 -5.56
C LYS A 200 15.01 -5.85 -5.63
N ARG A 201 14.18 -5.52 -6.60
CA ARG A 201 13.52 -4.22 -6.71
C ARG A 201 12.23 -4.14 -5.89
N ILE A 202 11.79 -5.23 -5.24
CA ILE A 202 10.63 -5.23 -4.36
C ILE A 202 11.05 -4.66 -3.01
N GLY A 203 10.42 -3.54 -2.63
CA GLY A 203 10.65 -2.89 -1.35
C GLY A 203 9.54 -3.14 -0.34
N TYR A 204 8.32 -3.40 -0.82
CA TYR A 204 7.14 -3.63 0.01
C TYR A 204 6.12 -4.52 -0.71
N MET A 205 5.22 -5.15 0.04
CA MET A 205 4.17 -6.01 -0.54
C MET A 205 2.82 -5.71 0.07
N HIS A 206 1.82 -5.51 -0.79
CA HIS A 206 0.41 -5.59 -0.41
C HIS A 206 -0.16 -6.96 -0.79
N LEU A 207 -0.65 -7.68 0.20
CA LEU A 207 -1.39 -8.91 0.00
C LEU A 207 -2.88 -8.61 0.00
N LYS A 208 -3.50 -8.79 -1.14
CA LYS A 208 -4.92 -8.56 -1.39
C LYS A 208 -5.43 -9.63 -2.34
N ASP A 209 -6.60 -10.21 -2.08
CA ASP A 209 -7.19 -11.20 -2.96
C ASP A 209 -8.28 -10.58 -3.85
N ILE A 210 -8.64 -11.27 -4.93
CA ILE A 210 -9.67 -10.80 -5.87
C ILE A 210 -10.55 -11.94 -6.32
N ASP A 211 -11.86 -11.67 -6.36
CA ASP A 211 -12.85 -12.58 -6.92
C ASP A 211 -12.59 -12.77 -8.43
N PRO A 212 -12.50 -14.03 -8.92
CA PRO A 212 -12.23 -14.31 -10.32
C PRO A 212 -13.38 -13.95 -11.27
N ASP A 213 -14.58 -13.75 -10.77
CA ASP A 213 -15.74 -13.44 -11.62
C ASP A 213 -15.65 -12.00 -12.17
N GLU A 214 -15.15 -11.87 -13.40
CA GLU A 214 -15.00 -10.60 -14.09
C GLU A 214 -16.31 -9.91 -14.47
N THR A 215 -17.44 -10.62 -14.36
CA THR A 215 -18.76 -10.04 -14.62
C THR A 215 -19.27 -9.21 -13.44
N LEU A 216 -18.67 -9.38 -12.26
CA LEU A 216 -19.01 -8.64 -11.08
C LEU A 216 -18.37 -7.23 -11.09
N ASN A 217 -19.19 -6.22 -10.76
CA ASN A 217 -18.71 -4.84 -10.55
C ASN A 217 -17.85 -4.28 -11.71
N THR A 218 -18.29 -4.45 -12.95
CA THR A 218 -17.56 -4.03 -14.15
C THR A 218 -17.24 -2.54 -14.19
N GLU A 219 -18.08 -1.70 -13.56
CA GLU A 219 -17.85 -0.26 -13.45
C GLU A 219 -16.79 0.10 -12.40
N TRP A 220 -16.67 -0.72 -11.35
CA TRP A 220 -15.71 -0.52 -10.28
C TRP A 220 -15.08 -1.85 -9.85
N PRO A 221 -14.13 -2.40 -10.63
CA PRO A 221 -13.58 -3.75 -10.43
C PRO A 221 -12.95 -3.98 -9.06
N MET A 222 -12.47 -2.93 -8.39
CA MET A 222 -11.91 -3.01 -7.05
C MET A 222 -12.91 -3.49 -5.98
N LYS A 223 -14.21 -3.42 -6.25
CA LYS A 223 -15.23 -4.06 -5.40
C LYS A 223 -15.19 -5.60 -5.42
N ARG A 224 -14.40 -6.18 -6.31
CA ARG A 224 -14.12 -7.63 -6.37
C ARG A 224 -13.03 -8.03 -5.37
N PHE A 225 -12.33 -7.09 -4.74
CA PHE A 225 -11.30 -7.42 -3.77
C PHE A 225 -11.87 -8.16 -2.56
N ARG A 226 -11.13 -9.14 -2.07
CA ARG A 226 -11.56 -10.09 -1.03
C ARG A 226 -10.47 -10.26 0.03
N PRO A 227 -10.83 -10.68 1.25
CA PRO A 227 -9.86 -11.20 2.21
C PRO A 227 -9.05 -12.36 1.63
N LEU A 228 -7.83 -12.54 2.10
CA LEU A 228 -6.92 -13.55 1.60
C LEU A 228 -7.53 -14.97 1.69
N GLY A 229 -7.38 -15.71 0.61
CA GLY A 229 -7.94 -17.05 0.47
C GLY A 229 -9.41 -17.11 0.04
N CYS A 230 -10.04 -15.95 -0.18
CA CYS A 230 -11.43 -15.87 -0.66
C CYS A 230 -11.54 -15.52 -2.15
N GLY A 231 -10.42 -15.48 -2.88
CA GLY A 231 -10.33 -15.16 -4.30
C GLY A 231 -9.46 -16.16 -5.07
N CYS A 232 -8.73 -15.66 -6.06
CA CYS A 232 -7.97 -16.50 -6.98
C CYS A 232 -6.46 -16.24 -6.98
N VAL A 233 -5.94 -15.36 -6.16
CA VAL A 233 -4.50 -15.04 -6.14
C VAL A 233 -3.68 -16.24 -5.66
N ASN A 234 -2.62 -16.57 -6.38
CA ASN A 234 -1.69 -17.63 -6.02
C ASN A 234 -0.68 -17.15 -4.95
N PHE A 235 -1.12 -16.96 -3.71
CA PHE A 235 -0.26 -16.50 -2.62
C PHE A 235 0.90 -17.44 -2.30
N LYS A 236 0.72 -18.77 -2.46
CA LYS A 236 1.82 -19.74 -2.28
C LYS A 236 2.94 -19.49 -3.28
N GLY A 237 2.58 -19.24 -4.53
CA GLY A 237 3.52 -18.85 -5.58
C GLY A 237 4.21 -17.53 -5.25
N VAL A 238 3.45 -16.51 -4.84
CA VAL A 238 4.01 -15.20 -4.42
C VAL A 238 5.03 -15.36 -3.30
N VAL A 239 4.67 -16.05 -2.22
CA VAL A 239 5.58 -16.26 -1.06
C VAL A 239 6.83 -17.05 -1.45
N ASN A 240 6.70 -18.04 -2.33
CA ASN A 240 7.85 -18.80 -2.82
C ASN A 240 8.81 -17.93 -3.63
N GLU A 241 8.30 -17.11 -4.55
CA GLU A 241 9.15 -16.22 -5.35
C GLU A 241 9.78 -15.10 -4.49
N LEU A 242 9.08 -14.59 -3.49
CA LEU A 242 9.66 -13.66 -2.51
C LEU A 242 10.83 -14.29 -1.74
N ARG A 243 10.68 -15.53 -1.27
CA ARG A 243 11.76 -16.28 -0.61
C ARG A 243 12.94 -16.51 -1.55
N ASN A 244 12.68 -16.87 -2.80
CA ASN A 244 13.71 -17.05 -3.84
C ASN A 244 14.48 -15.74 -4.12
N ALA A 245 13.80 -14.61 -4.07
CA ALA A 245 14.39 -13.28 -4.21
C ALA A 245 15.17 -12.81 -2.97
N GLY A 246 15.06 -13.55 -1.84
CA GLY A 246 15.63 -13.16 -0.56
C GLY A 246 14.86 -12.05 0.16
N TYR A 247 13.61 -11.85 -0.17
CA TYR A 247 12.74 -10.90 0.53
C TYR A 247 12.33 -11.45 1.89
N ASP A 248 12.68 -10.77 2.95
CA ASP A 248 12.34 -11.12 4.33
C ASP A 248 11.83 -9.89 5.10
N ASP A 249 10.91 -9.16 4.48
CA ASP A 249 10.41 -7.91 4.99
C ASP A 249 8.90 -7.97 5.28
N ILE A 250 8.15 -6.90 5.11
CA ILE A 250 6.74 -6.81 5.49
C ILE A 250 5.83 -7.34 4.37
N LEU A 251 4.88 -8.19 4.76
CA LEU A 251 3.71 -8.56 3.97
C LEU A 251 2.51 -7.86 4.61
N CYS A 252 2.05 -6.77 3.98
CA CYS A 252 0.95 -5.97 4.49
C CYS A 252 -0.36 -6.39 3.83
N VAL A 253 -1.33 -6.83 4.64
CA VAL A 253 -2.68 -7.12 4.14
C VAL A 253 -3.42 -5.81 3.88
N GLU A 254 -4.11 -5.73 2.75
CA GLU A 254 -4.89 -4.56 2.39
C GLU A 254 -6.24 -4.94 1.79
N LEU A 255 -7.23 -4.08 1.99
CA LEU A 255 -8.52 -4.10 1.29
C LEU A 255 -8.96 -2.67 0.99
N ASP A 256 -9.36 -2.39 -0.27
CA ASP A 256 -9.97 -1.12 -0.66
C ASP A 256 -11.45 -1.06 -0.31
N TYR A 257 -12.06 -2.22 -0.19
CA TYR A 257 -13.47 -2.40 0.10
C TYR A 257 -13.65 -3.59 1.04
N GLN A 258 -14.52 -3.42 2.04
CA GLN A 258 -14.82 -4.52 2.97
C GLN A 258 -16.11 -5.24 2.57
N PRO A 259 -16.03 -6.51 2.23
CA PRO A 259 -17.22 -7.27 1.85
C PRO A 259 -18.07 -7.70 3.06
N VAL A 260 -17.52 -7.69 4.26
CA VAL A 260 -18.19 -8.07 5.52
C VAL A 260 -18.08 -6.96 6.55
N CYS A 261 -17.06 -6.99 7.40
CA CYS A 261 -16.66 -5.91 8.30
C CYS A 261 -15.14 -5.98 8.46
N ASN A 262 -14.54 -4.88 8.92
CA ASN A 262 -13.09 -4.73 9.03
C ASN A 262 -12.45 -5.88 9.81
N TYR A 263 -12.89 -6.08 11.06
CA TYR A 263 -12.36 -7.12 11.94
C TYR A 263 -12.44 -8.52 11.31
N ARG A 264 -13.61 -8.88 10.76
CA ARG A 264 -13.79 -10.22 10.17
C ARG A 264 -12.93 -10.42 8.91
N SER A 265 -12.81 -9.40 8.08
CA SER A 265 -11.94 -9.45 6.90
C SER A 265 -10.46 -9.61 7.28
N ALA A 266 -10.02 -8.88 8.30
CA ALA A 266 -8.68 -9.00 8.84
C ALA A 266 -8.44 -10.39 9.48
N GLN A 267 -9.42 -10.90 10.23
CA GLN A 267 -9.35 -12.24 10.83
C GLN A 267 -9.21 -13.34 9.77
N ILE A 268 -10.04 -13.34 8.74
CA ILE A 268 -9.97 -14.31 7.64
C ILE A 268 -8.59 -14.28 6.99
N SER A 269 -8.07 -13.09 6.71
CA SER A 269 -6.75 -12.93 6.11
C SER A 269 -5.63 -13.44 7.03
N ARG A 270 -5.71 -13.17 8.33
CA ARG A 270 -4.70 -13.64 9.31
C ARG A 270 -4.73 -15.15 9.48
N GLU A 271 -5.94 -15.74 9.55
CA GLU A 271 -6.12 -17.19 9.60
C GLU A 271 -5.56 -17.87 8.35
N TYR A 272 -5.75 -17.30 7.17
CA TYR A 272 -5.19 -17.81 5.91
C TYR A 272 -3.66 -17.75 5.92
N ILE A 273 -3.06 -16.62 6.33
CA ILE A 273 -1.60 -16.46 6.42
C ILE A 273 -1.01 -17.53 7.34
N HIS A 274 -1.60 -17.72 8.52
CA HIS A 274 -1.11 -18.69 9.49
C HIS A 274 -1.32 -20.15 9.03
N ASN A 275 -2.54 -20.51 8.66
CA ASN A 275 -2.91 -21.92 8.42
C ASN A 275 -2.51 -22.42 7.02
N VAL A 276 -2.40 -21.54 6.02
CA VAL A 276 -2.18 -21.92 4.62
C VAL A 276 -0.80 -21.54 4.12
N LEU A 277 -0.27 -20.36 4.52
CA LEU A 277 1.05 -19.89 4.10
C LEU A 277 2.15 -20.24 5.10
N GLY A 278 1.80 -20.58 6.34
CA GLY A 278 2.77 -20.96 7.40
C GLY A 278 3.63 -19.78 7.86
N LEU A 279 3.01 -18.58 7.95
CA LEU A 279 3.64 -17.32 8.35
C LEU A 279 2.99 -16.73 9.60
#